data_966af52461cb4b70363727facbddd50f
#
_entry.id   966af52461cb4b70363727facbddd50f
#
_cell.length_a   1.000
_cell.length_b   1.000
_cell.length_c   1.000
_cell.angle_alpha   90.00
_cell.angle_beta   90.00
_cell.angle_gamma   90.00
#
_symmetry.space_group_name_H-M   'P 1'
#
loop_
_entity.id
_entity.type
_entity.pdbx_description
1 polymer ?
#
loop_
_entity_poly.entity_id
_entity_poly.type
_entity_poly.pdbx_seq_one_letter_code
_entity_poly.pdbx_strand_id
1 'polypeptide(L)'
;HAQGPIPIAMVIDAIREAQAQSPRVDVRHRIEHCGFPTDEQIGAMAELGIVPVPQPTHVHLYAEGAFRDYGEIAERMYPSGRFAEAGIPVVLSSDVPVSMPDVFLAMWAAITRRTSSGRIVGQECAIDRETALRGYTIEGARVLHREHAVGSIEVGKLADFAIIDGDPLTIELDSLPDLNVEQVWLGGRVV
;
A
#
# COMPACT_ATOMS: atom_id res chain seq x y z
N HIS A 1 2.33 6.75 12.53
CA HIS A 1 2.01 5.31 12.66
C HIS A 1 0.70 5.13 13.44
N ALA A 2 -0.29 4.46 12.86
CA ALA A 2 -1.57 4.17 13.52
C ALA A 2 -2.17 2.86 12.98
N GLN A 3 -2.43 1.87 13.84
CA GLN A 3 -2.92 0.57 13.44
C GLN A 3 -4.43 0.39 13.66
N GLY A 4 -4.90 0.67 14.87
CA GLY A 4 -6.29 0.45 15.25
C GLY A 4 -7.16 1.69 15.10
N PRO A 5 -8.49 1.55 15.27
CA PRO A 5 -9.43 2.65 15.06
C PRO A 5 -9.18 3.88 15.95
N ILE A 6 -8.79 3.67 17.20
CA ILE A 6 -8.56 4.79 18.13
C ILE A 6 -7.37 5.66 17.70
N PRO A 7 -6.13 5.12 17.49
CA PRO A 7 -5.03 5.95 17.03
C PRO A 7 -5.25 6.53 15.63
N ILE A 8 -5.98 5.84 14.73
CA ILE A 8 -6.35 6.37 13.42
C ILE A 8 -7.23 7.61 13.58
N ALA A 9 -8.28 7.56 14.44
CA ALA A 9 -9.13 8.71 14.75
C ALA A 9 -8.32 9.90 15.25
N MET A 10 -7.41 9.68 16.21
CA MET A 10 -6.55 10.73 16.76
C MET A 10 -5.71 11.43 15.69
N VAL A 11 -5.16 10.69 14.73
CA VAL A 11 -4.38 11.27 13.62
C VAL A 11 -5.28 12.05 12.67
N ILE A 12 -6.45 11.52 12.31
CA ILE A 12 -7.44 12.21 11.46
C ILE A 12 -7.87 13.52 12.09
N ASP A 13 -8.19 13.52 13.38
CA ASP A 13 -8.63 14.71 14.10
C ASP A 13 -7.52 15.77 14.19
N ALA A 14 -6.28 15.34 14.46
CA ALA A 14 -5.13 16.25 14.49
C ALA A 14 -4.88 16.91 13.11
N ILE A 15 -5.00 16.14 12.02
CA ILE A 15 -4.85 16.67 10.65
C ILE A 15 -6.00 17.62 10.32
N ARG A 16 -7.24 17.27 10.67
CA ARG A 16 -8.41 18.12 10.46
C ARG A 16 -8.26 19.46 11.18
N GLU A 17 -7.85 19.43 12.44
CA GLU A 17 -7.61 20.65 13.22
C GLU A 17 -6.48 21.51 12.64
N ALA A 18 -5.36 20.90 12.27
CA ALA A 18 -4.24 21.60 11.66
C ALA A 18 -4.63 22.25 10.32
N GLN A 19 -5.39 21.56 9.47
CA GLN A 19 -5.88 22.10 8.21
C GLN A 19 -6.94 23.20 8.41
N ALA A 20 -7.76 23.11 9.45
CA ALA A 20 -8.70 24.19 9.80
C ALA A 20 -7.98 25.46 10.25
N GLN A 21 -6.89 25.32 11.02
CA GLN A 21 -6.09 26.46 11.51
C GLN A 21 -5.17 27.06 10.45
N SER A 22 -4.61 26.22 9.58
CA SER A 22 -3.65 26.63 8.55
C SER A 22 -3.88 25.81 7.26
N PRO A 23 -4.88 26.19 6.44
CA PRO A 23 -5.22 25.45 5.23
C PRO A 23 -4.05 25.40 4.24
N ARG A 24 -3.73 24.23 3.77
CA ARG A 24 -2.74 23.99 2.70
C ARG A 24 -3.31 23.03 1.67
N VAL A 25 -3.04 23.27 0.42
CA VAL A 25 -3.46 22.40 -0.69
C VAL A 25 -2.42 21.29 -0.90
N ASP A 26 -2.90 20.11 -1.33
CA ASP A 26 -2.08 18.97 -1.76
C ASP A 26 -1.00 18.54 -0.75
N VAL A 27 -1.35 18.50 0.54
CA VAL A 27 -0.40 18.19 1.63
C VAL A 27 -0.01 16.72 1.64
N ARG A 28 -0.93 15.82 1.24
CA ARG A 28 -0.75 14.37 1.16
C ARG A 28 -0.24 13.79 2.49
N HIS A 29 -0.90 14.14 3.60
CA HIS A 29 -0.59 13.53 4.90
C HIS A 29 -0.75 12.02 4.83
N ARG A 30 0.17 11.27 5.49
CA ARG A 30 0.15 9.81 5.50
C ARG A 30 -0.20 9.26 6.86
N ILE A 31 -0.84 8.10 6.84
CA ILE A 31 -0.96 7.22 8.00
C ILE A 31 -0.25 5.91 7.66
N GLU A 32 0.92 5.69 8.25
CA GLU A 32 1.63 4.43 8.10
C GLU A 32 0.83 3.32 8.78
N HIS A 33 0.77 2.15 8.17
CA HIS A 33 -0.06 1.00 8.50
C HIS A 33 -1.54 1.21 8.18
N CYS A 34 -2.27 1.99 8.97
CA CYS A 34 -3.70 2.16 8.83
C CYS A 34 -4.43 0.80 8.78
N GLY A 35 -4.07 -0.11 9.73
CA GLY A 35 -4.37 -1.54 9.64
C GLY A 35 -5.85 -1.89 9.74
N PHE A 36 -6.61 -1.23 10.62
CA PHE A 36 -8.01 -1.55 10.91
C PHE A 36 -8.87 -0.27 10.97
N PRO A 37 -8.96 0.51 9.89
CA PRO A 37 -9.81 1.69 9.86
C PRO A 37 -11.30 1.30 9.81
N THR A 38 -12.16 2.16 10.37
CA THR A 38 -13.60 2.07 10.13
C THR A 38 -14.00 2.71 8.79
N ASP A 39 -15.23 2.47 8.32
CA ASP A 39 -15.72 3.06 7.07
C ASP A 39 -15.82 4.58 7.17
N GLU A 40 -16.23 5.11 8.33
CA GLU A 40 -16.27 6.54 8.59
C GLU A 40 -14.85 7.16 8.54
N GLN A 41 -13.84 6.42 9.04
CA GLN A 41 -12.46 6.88 8.99
C GLN A 41 -11.90 6.87 7.55
N ILE A 42 -12.27 5.87 6.75
CA ILE A 42 -11.91 5.84 5.32
C ILE A 42 -12.54 7.05 4.60
N GLY A 43 -13.83 7.33 4.85
CA GLY A 43 -14.50 8.52 4.31
C GLY A 43 -13.81 9.83 4.71
N ALA A 44 -13.47 9.97 6.00
CA ALA A 44 -12.77 11.15 6.51
C ALA A 44 -11.35 11.31 5.90
N MET A 45 -10.62 10.20 5.68
CA MET A 45 -9.33 10.23 5.00
C MET A 45 -9.47 10.70 3.54
N ALA A 46 -10.49 10.23 2.82
CA ALA A 46 -10.77 10.66 1.46
C ALA A 46 -11.06 12.17 1.39
N GLU A 47 -11.91 12.69 2.28
CA GLU A 47 -12.25 14.11 2.37
C GLU A 47 -11.04 15.01 2.69
N LEU A 48 -10.14 14.55 3.55
CA LEU A 48 -8.97 15.30 4.01
C LEU A 48 -7.72 15.09 3.13
N GLY A 49 -7.78 14.23 2.10
CA GLY A 49 -6.63 13.88 1.28
C GLY A 49 -5.54 13.15 2.05
N ILE A 50 -5.90 12.39 3.08
CA ILE A 50 -4.97 11.55 3.85
C ILE A 50 -4.75 10.23 3.12
N VAL A 51 -3.49 9.83 2.98
CA VAL A 51 -3.09 8.61 2.27
C VAL A 51 -2.64 7.53 3.25
N PRO A 52 -3.38 6.42 3.42
CA PRO A 52 -2.91 5.27 4.16
C PRO A 52 -1.79 4.54 3.41
N VAL A 53 -0.83 3.97 4.16
CA VAL A 53 0.31 3.24 3.60
C VAL A 53 0.37 1.83 4.22
N PRO A 54 -0.50 0.90 3.78
CA PRO A 54 -0.56 -0.46 4.29
C PRO A 54 0.61 -1.34 3.83
N GLN A 55 0.77 -2.47 4.54
CA GLN A 55 1.75 -3.51 4.27
C GLN A 55 1.03 -4.82 3.88
N PRO A 56 0.85 -5.11 2.59
CA PRO A 56 0.12 -6.31 2.18
C PRO A 56 0.74 -7.62 2.65
N THR A 57 2.08 -7.69 2.74
CA THR A 57 2.77 -8.87 3.30
C THR A 57 2.35 -9.21 4.71
N HIS A 58 1.92 -8.22 5.50
CA HIS A 58 1.42 -8.46 6.85
C HIS A 58 0.11 -9.25 6.86
N VAL A 59 -0.72 -9.14 5.82
CA VAL A 59 -1.90 -10.00 5.67
C VAL A 59 -1.46 -11.45 5.51
N HIS A 60 -0.48 -11.69 4.63
CA HIS A 60 0.06 -13.03 4.43
C HIS A 60 0.69 -13.62 5.70
N LEU A 61 1.49 -12.84 6.40
CA LEU A 61 2.30 -13.31 7.52
C LEU A 61 1.55 -13.31 8.86
N TYR A 62 0.67 -12.34 9.10
CA TYR A 62 0.16 -12.06 10.44
C TYR A 62 -1.36 -12.16 10.60
N ALA A 63 -2.13 -12.31 9.52
CA ALA A 63 -3.59 -12.33 9.63
C ALA A 63 -4.11 -13.49 10.50
N GLU A 64 -3.46 -14.66 10.48
CA GLU A 64 -3.84 -15.79 11.37
C GLU A 64 -3.71 -15.41 12.87
N GLY A 65 -2.67 -14.67 13.21
CA GLY A 65 -2.53 -14.13 14.56
C GLY A 65 -3.61 -13.10 14.87
N ALA A 66 -3.91 -12.21 13.90
CA ALA A 66 -4.96 -11.22 14.06
C ALA A 66 -6.33 -11.86 14.26
N PHE A 67 -6.67 -12.95 13.56
CA PHE A 67 -7.90 -13.70 13.80
C PHE A 67 -7.97 -14.28 15.21
N ARG A 68 -6.89 -14.88 15.70
CA ARG A 68 -6.82 -15.43 17.04
C ARG A 68 -7.05 -14.36 18.11
N ASP A 69 -6.45 -13.17 17.91
CA ASP A 69 -6.37 -12.13 18.93
C ASP A 69 -7.55 -11.14 18.85
N TYR A 70 -8.10 -10.89 17.66
CA TYR A 70 -9.12 -9.87 17.40
C TYR A 70 -10.40 -10.41 16.75
N GLY A 71 -10.44 -11.69 16.35
CA GLY A 71 -11.61 -12.30 15.74
C GLY A 71 -11.90 -11.74 14.32
N GLU A 72 -13.18 -11.61 14.00
CA GLU A 72 -13.65 -11.26 12.63
C GLU A 72 -13.18 -9.89 12.13
N ILE A 73 -12.76 -8.98 13.00
CA ILE A 73 -12.20 -7.68 12.54
C ILE A 73 -10.93 -7.87 11.70
N ALA A 74 -10.26 -9.03 11.84
CA ALA A 74 -9.10 -9.37 11.02
C ALA A 74 -9.41 -9.47 9.52
N GLU A 75 -10.68 -9.72 9.11
CA GLU A 75 -11.12 -9.67 7.72
C GLU A 75 -10.85 -8.30 7.07
N ARG A 76 -10.83 -7.24 7.87
CA ARG A 76 -10.63 -5.86 7.41
C ARG A 76 -9.17 -5.41 7.52
N MET A 77 -8.24 -6.32 7.82
CA MET A 77 -6.82 -5.97 7.97
C MET A 77 -6.25 -5.40 6.66
N TYR A 78 -5.69 -4.17 6.71
CA TYR A 78 -5.08 -3.48 5.56
C TYR A 78 -6.00 -3.44 4.33
N PRO A 79 -7.12 -2.70 4.37
CA PRO A 79 -8.20 -2.79 3.38
C PRO A 79 -7.92 -1.95 2.13
N SER A 80 -6.88 -2.31 1.34
CA SER A 80 -6.44 -1.55 0.17
C SER A 80 -7.53 -1.36 -0.89
N GLY A 81 -8.39 -2.38 -1.12
CA GLY A 81 -9.53 -2.28 -2.03
C GLY A 81 -10.54 -1.22 -1.59
N ARG A 82 -10.81 -1.13 -0.27
CA ARG A 82 -11.72 -0.11 0.27
C ARG A 82 -11.15 1.31 0.18
N PHE A 83 -9.82 1.45 0.26
CA PHE A 83 -9.19 2.74 -0.01
C PHE A 83 -9.37 3.15 -1.47
N ALA A 84 -9.17 2.22 -2.41
CA ALA A 84 -9.40 2.45 -3.83
C ALA A 84 -10.85 2.83 -4.14
N GLU A 85 -11.83 2.11 -3.57
CA GLU A 85 -13.27 2.41 -3.71
C GLU A 85 -13.63 3.80 -3.20
N ALA A 86 -12.98 4.27 -2.15
CA ALA A 86 -13.15 5.62 -1.60
C ALA A 86 -12.40 6.71 -2.40
N GLY A 87 -11.71 6.35 -3.50
CA GLY A 87 -10.93 7.28 -4.32
C GLY A 87 -9.59 7.70 -3.68
N ILE A 88 -9.14 7.01 -2.65
CA ILE A 88 -7.85 7.25 -2.02
C ILE A 88 -6.76 6.53 -2.83
N PRO A 89 -5.64 7.19 -3.16
CA PRO A 89 -4.51 6.53 -3.81
C PRO A 89 -4.01 5.33 -3.00
N VAL A 90 -3.86 4.17 -3.64
CA VAL A 90 -3.32 2.98 -2.99
C VAL A 90 -1.80 3.05 -3.04
N VAL A 91 -1.18 3.25 -1.89
CA VAL A 91 0.28 3.24 -1.71
C VAL A 91 0.63 2.03 -0.85
N LEU A 92 1.64 1.27 -1.25
CA LEU A 92 2.02 0.03 -0.58
C LEU A 92 3.45 0.12 -0.03
N SER A 93 3.70 -0.56 1.07
CA SER A 93 5.03 -0.62 1.70
C SER A 93 5.33 -1.99 2.29
N SER A 94 6.55 -2.19 2.77
CA SER A 94 7.00 -3.46 3.39
C SER A 94 7.20 -3.37 4.90
N ASP A 95 7.40 -2.15 5.45
CA ASP A 95 7.78 -1.94 6.85
C ASP A 95 9.09 -2.68 7.23
N VAL A 96 10.09 -2.63 6.34
CA VAL A 96 11.42 -3.20 6.60
C VAL A 96 12.02 -2.60 7.88
N PRO A 97 12.55 -3.42 8.80
CA PRO A 97 12.85 -4.86 8.73
C PRO A 97 11.76 -5.78 9.31
N VAL A 98 10.55 -5.28 9.57
CA VAL A 98 9.46 -6.07 10.15
C VAL A 98 9.00 -7.16 9.18
N SER A 99 8.93 -6.85 7.89
CA SER A 99 8.83 -7.85 6.84
C SER A 99 9.89 -7.63 5.76
N MET A 100 10.17 -8.65 4.96
CA MET A 100 11.12 -8.54 3.85
C MET A 100 10.57 -7.60 2.76
N PRO A 101 11.44 -6.84 2.06
CA PRO A 101 11.03 -5.94 1.00
C PRO A 101 10.75 -6.69 -0.31
N ASP A 102 9.98 -7.76 -0.22
CA ASP A 102 9.56 -8.55 -1.37
C ASP A 102 8.32 -7.92 -2.00
N VAL A 103 8.53 -7.16 -3.07
CA VAL A 103 7.47 -6.43 -3.77
C VAL A 103 6.49 -7.38 -4.44
N PHE A 104 6.97 -8.49 -5.03
CA PHE A 104 6.11 -9.42 -5.77
C PHE A 104 5.23 -10.25 -4.84
N LEU A 105 5.78 -10.72 -3.72
CA LEU A 105 4.98 -11.34 -2.66
C LEU A 105 3.95 -10.36 -2.09
N ALA A 106 4.32 -9.10 -1.91
CA ALA A 106 3.41 -8.08 -1.41
C ALA A 106 2.27 -7.77 -2.40
N MET A 107 2.57 -7.68 -3.69
CA MET A 107 1.55 -7.55 -4.75
C MET A 107 0.62 -8.76 -4.75
N TRP A 108 1.16 -9.97 -4.72
CA TRP A 108 0.38 -11.20 -4.65
C TRP A 108 -0.54 -11.23 -3.41
N ALA A 109 -0.02 -10.86 -2.24
CA ALA A 109 -0.80 -10.80 -1.01
C ALA A 109 -1.93 -9.75 -1.07
N ALA A 110 -1.68 -8.58 -1.68
CA ALA A 110 -2.69 -7.54 -1.89
C ALA A 110 -3.83 -7.99 -2.82
N ILE A 111 -3.50 -8.80 -3.84
CA ILE A 111 -4.43 -9.28 -4.84
C ILE A 111 -5.22 -10.50 -4.33
N THR A 112 -4.53 -11.49 -3.76
CA THR A 112 -5.15 -12.77 -3.36
C THR A 112 -5.73 -12.75 -1.96
N ARG A 113 -5.23 -11.89 -1.11
CA ARG A 113 -5.58 -11.83 0.32
C ARG A 113 -5.32 -13.15 1.06
N ARG A 114 -4.40 -13.99 0.55
CA ARG A 114 -4.09 -15.30 1.13
C ARG A 114 -3.05 -15.20 2.25
N THR A 115 -3.39 -15.82 3.39
CA THR A 115 -2.44 -16.02 4.50
C THR A 115 -1.44 -17.12 4.15
N SER A 116 -0.41 -17.29 4.98
CA SER A 116 0.58 -18.37 4.85
C SER A 116 -0.03 -19.78 4.99
N SER A 117 -1.22 -19.91 5.60
CA SER A 117 -1.97 -21.18 5.66
C SER A 117 -2.89 -21.40 4.43
N GLY A 118 -3.00 -20.42 3.52
CA GLY A 118 -3.86 -20.45 2.34
C GLY A 118 -5.29 -19.94 2.58
N ARG A 119 -5.62 -19.48 3.78
CA ARG A 119 -6.90 -18.83 4.06
C ARG A 119 -7.00 -17.51 3.31
N ILE A 120 -8.16 -17.20 2.73
CA ILE A 120 -8.46 -15.89 2.15
C ILE A 120 -9.08 -15.01 3.24
N VAL A 121 -8.60 -13.76 3.34
CA VAL A 121 -8.96 -12.81 4.38
C VAL A 121 -9.51 -11.54 3.76
N GLY A 122 -10.79 -11.24 3.93
CA GLY A 122 -11.41 -10.02 3.45
C GLY A 122 -11.24 -9.82 1.95
N GLN A 123 -11.83 -10.69 1.13
CA GLN A 123 -11.72 -10.64 -0.34
C GLN A 123 -12.12 -9.27 -0.90
N GLU A 124 -13.05 -8.58 -0.26
CA GLU A 124 -13.49 -7.21 -0.62
C GLU A 124 -12.41 -6.13 -0.40
N CYS A 125 -11.34 -6.48 0.30
CA CYS A 125 -10.18 -5.61 0.51
C CYS A 125 -9.08 -5.80 -0.54
N ALA A 126 -9.26 -6.73 -1.48
CA ALA A 126 -8.31 -7.01 -2.56
C ALA A 126 -8.23 -5.85 -3.56
N ILE A 127 -7.10 -5.76 -4.25
CA ILE A 127 -6.87 -4.85 -5.38
C ILE A 127 -6.47 -5.65 -6.62
N ASP A 128 -6.54 -5.03 -7.80
CA ASP A 128 -6.03 -5.64 -9.02
C ASP A 128 -4.51 -5.46 -9.18
N ARG A 129 -3.95 -6.11 -10.20
CA ARG A 129 -2.51 -6.13 -10.48
C ARG A 129 -1.96 -4.76 -10.82
N GLU A 130 -2.69 -3.99 -11.63
CA GLU A 130 -2.28 -2.66 -12.04
C GLU A 130 -2.23 -1.71 -10.83
N THR A 131 -3.27 -1.73 -9.99
CA THR A 131 -3.33 -0.96 -8.75
C THR A 131 -2.18 -1.34 -7.81
N ALA A 132 -1.85 -2.64 -7.68
CA ALA A 132 -0.75 -3.11 -6.86
C ALA A 132 0.61 -2.62 -7.39
N LEU A 133 0.86 -2.72 -8.70
CA LEU A 133 2.09 -2.24 -9.32
C LEU A 133 2.23 -0.71 -9.19
N ARG A 134 1.16 0.04 -9.43
CA ARG A 134 1.12 1.49 -9.24
C ARG A 134 1.42 1.88 -7.80
N GLY A 135 0.91 1.12 -6.83
CA GLY A 135 1.14 1.33 -5.39
C GLY A 135 2.61 1.28 -5.00
N TYR A 136 3.41 0.46 -5.65
CA TYR A 136 4.86 0.36 -5.47
C TYR A 136 5.68 1.27 -6.40
N THR A 137 5.04 2.01 -7.30
CA THR A 137 5.74 2.87 -8.28
C THR A 137 5.23 4.31 -8.21
N ILE A 138 4.34 4.70 -9.10
CA ILE A 138 3.91 6.09 -9.27
C ILE A 138 3.13 6.63 -8.06
N GLU A 139 2.29 5.82 -7.39
CA GLU A 139 1.55 6.29 -6.22
C GLU A 139 2.47 6.49 -5.01
N GLY A 140 3.49 5.62 -4.86
CA GLY A 140 4.58 5.83 -3.89
C GLY A 140 5.36 7.12 -4.16
N ALA A 141 5.70 7.40 -5.42
CA ALA A 141 6.34 8.66 -5.79
C ALA A 141 5.45 9.87 -5.51
N ARG A 142 4.15 9.78 -5.84
CA ARG A 142 3.17 10.84 -5.64
C ARG A 142 3.01 11.21 -4.17
N VAL A 143 2.91 10.24 -3.28
CA VAL A 143 2.76 10.52 -1.84
C VAL A 143 3.99 11.19 -1.22
N LEU A 144 5.13 11.08 -1.89
CA LEU A 144 6.40 11.72 -1.52
C LEU A 144 6.65 13.03 -2.28
N HIS A 145 5.70 13.51 -3.09
CA HIS A 145 5.86 14.68 -3.97
C HIS A 145 7.02 14.52 -4.97
N ARG A 146 7.31 13.30 -5.43
CA ARG A 146 8.40 12.96 -6.34
C ARG A 146 7.94 12.43 -7.69
N GLU A 147 6.64 12.45 -7.98
CA GLU A 147 6.05 11.95 -9.23
C GLU A 147 6.56 12.64 -10.50
N HIS A 148 7.10 13.84 -10.36
CA HIS A 148 7.74 14.57 -11.46
C HIS A 148 9.14 14.04 -11.80
N ALA A 149 9.77 13.28 -10.89
CA ALA A 149 11.13 12.81 -11.02
C ALA A 149 11.26 11.29 -11.13
N VAL A 150 10.37 10.52 -10.51
CA VAL A 150 10.43 9.05 -10.42
C VAL A 150 9.02 8.43 -10.45
N GLY A 151 8.94 7.10 -10.44
CA GLY A 151 7.70 6.33 -10.32
C GLY A 151 7.07 5.92 -11.64
N SER A 152 7.57 6.43 -12.77
CA SER A 152 7.17 6.00 -14.12
C SER A 152 8.30 6.23 -15.12
N ILE A 153 8.27 5.53 -16.24
CA ILE A 153 9.23 5.69 -17.33
C ILE A 153 8.69 6.73 -18.31
N GLU A 154 9.13 7.98 -18.14
CA GLU A 154 8.71 9.10 -18.95
C GLU A 154 9.90 10.02 -19.26
N VAL A 155 9.84 10.70 -20.42
CA VAL A 155 10.87 11.68 -20.82
C VAL A 155 10.95 12.80 -19.77
N GLY A 156 12.15 13.05 -19.27
CA GLY A 156 12.42 14.08 -18.25
C GLY A 156 12.49 13.55 -16.82
N LYS A 157 12.09 12.31 -16.56
CA LYS A 157 12.28 11.65 -15.26
C LYS A 157 13.65 10.98 -15.15
N LEU A 158 14.05 10.67 -13.92
CA LEU A 158 15.26 9.91 -13.67
C LEU A 158 15.16 8.50 -14.27
N ALA A 159 16.26 8.00 -14.78
CA ALA A 159 16.35 6.63 -15.28
C ALA A 159 16.56 5.66 -14.11
N ASP A 160 15.54 5.59 -13.24
CA ASP A 160 15.46 4.70 -12.08
C ASP A 160 14.43 3.61 -12.40
N PHE A 161 14.88 2.39 -12.66
CA PHE A 161 14.02 1.26 -12.99
C PHE A 161 14.65 -0.07 -12.63
N ALA A 162 13.81 -1.11 -12.52
CA ALA A 162 14.22 -2.48 -12.36
C ALA A 162 13.88 -3.28 -13.62
N ILE A 163 14.78 -4.18 -14.03
CA ILE A 163 14.51 -5.21 -15.05
C ILE A 163 14.18 -6.49 -14.29
N ILE A 164 13.07 -7.10 -14.66
CA ILE A 164 12.55 -8.31 -14.04
C ILE A 164 12.40 -9.43 -15.08
N ASP A 165 12.45 -10.68 -14.64
CA ASP A 165 12.43 -11.87 -15.48
C ASP A 165 11.04 -12.27 -16.02
N GLY A 166 10.01 -11.47 -15.76
CA GLY A 166 8.66 -11.68 -16.27
C GLY A 166 7.77 -10.45 -16.12
N ASP A 167 6.56 -10.50 -16.68
CA ASP A 167 5.60 -9.41 -16.60
C ASP A 167 4.63 -9.61 -15.43
N PRO A 168 4.68 -8.78 -14.38
CA PRO A 168 3.83 -8.92 -13.20
C PRO A 168 2.34 -8.71 -13.49
N LEU A 169 1.99 -8.12 -14.65
CA LEU A 169 0.60 -7.89 -15.03
C LEU A 169 -0.02 -9.12 -15.72
N THR A 170 0.79 -9.99 -16.32
CA THR A 170 0.28 -11.09 -17.16
C THR A 170 0.70 -12.49 -16.71
N ILE A 171 1.74 -12.63 -15.89
CA ILE A 171 2.18 -13.93 -15.35
C ILE A 171 1.05 -14.64 -14.59
N GLU A 172 1.06 -15.98 -14.52
CA GLU A 172 0.14 -16.71 -13.66
C GLU A 172 0.20 -16.17 -12.22
N LEU A 173 -0.98 -15.99 -11.59
CA LEU A 173 -1.06 -15.23 -10.33
C LEU A 173 -0.24 -15.88 -9.20
N ASP A 174 -0.28 -17.20 -9.10
CA ASP A 174 0.45 -17.92 -8.06
C ASP A 174 1.98 -18.00 -8.35
N SER A 175 2.42 -17.60 -9.55
CA SER A 175 3.85 -17.45 -9.92
C SER A 175 4.35 -16.00 -9.71
N LEU A 176 3.50 -15.07 -9.36
CA LEU A 176 3.90 -13.67 -9.14
C LEU A 176 5.02 -13.52 -8.08
N PRO A 177 4.99 -14.26 -6.93
CA PRO A 177 6.07 -14.21 -5.94
C PRO A 177 7.41 -14.79 -6.42
N ASP A 178 7.43 -15.55 -7.51
CA ASP A 178 8.65 -16.19 -8.05
C ASP A 178 9.42 -15.24 -8.98
N LEU A 179 8.88 -14.08 -9.32
CA LEU A 179 9.56 -13.08 -10.14
C LEU A 179 10.82 -12.56 -9.45
N ASN A 180 11.88 -12.37 -10.25
CA ASN A 180 13.17 -11.89 -9.78
C ASN A 180 13.56 -10.58 -10.46
N VAL A 181 14.23 -9.72 -9.71
CA VAL A 181 14.89 -8.55 -10.27
C VAL A 181 16.24 -8.96 -10.82
N GLU A 182 16.41 -8.85 -12.14
CA GLU A 182 17.67 -9.16 -12.83
C GLU A 182 18.68 -8.01 -12.76
N GLN A 183 18.18 -6.77 -12.86
CA GLN A 183 19.01 -5.57 -12.80
C GLN A 183 18.26 -4.42 -12.15
N VAL A 184 18.99 -3.58 -11.43
CA VAL A 184 18.50 -2.29 -10.93
C VAL A 184 19.32 -1.17 -11.56
N TRP A 185 18.63 -0.17 -12.07
CA TRP A 185 19.22 1.04 -12.62
C TRP A 185 18.85 2.24 -11.75
N LEU A 186 19.85 3.03 -11.38
CA LEU A 186 19.69 4.27 -10.61
C LEU A 186 20.41 5.41 -11.31
N GLY A 187 19.67 6.45 -11.70
CA GLY A 187 20.20 7.58 -12.46
C GLY A 187 20.87 7.16 -13.78
N GLY A 188 20.35 6.11 -14.45
CA GLY A 188 20.88 5.60 -15.70
C GLY A 188 22.13 4.71 -15.57
N ARG A 189 22.44 4.20 -14.39
CA ARG A 189 23.57 3.30 -14.13
C ARG A 189 23.09 2.04 -13.42
N VAL A 190 23.64 0.90 -13.79
CA VAL A 190 23.41 -0.36 -13.08
C VAL A 190 24.07 -0.30 -11.70
N VAL A 191 23.36 -0.76 -10.66
CA VAL A 191 23.81 -0.79 -9.27
C VAL A 191 23.81 -2.20 -8.71
#